data_37fbc99e2e05042344e7d0a61b52c113
#
_entry.id   37fbc99e2e05042344e7d0a61b52c113
#
_cell.length_a   1.000
_cell.length_b   1.000
_cell.length_c   1.000
_cell.angle_alpha   90.00
_cell.angle_beta   90.00
_cell.angle_gamma   90.00
#
_symmetry.space_group_name_H-M   'P 1'
#
loop_
_entity.id
_entity.type
_entity.pdbx_description
1 polymer ?
#
loop_
_entity_poly.entity_id
_entity_poly.type
_entity_poly.pdbx_seq_one_letter_code
_entity_poly.pdbx_strand_id
1 'polypeptide(L)'
;MTSVNGINYGSGFADWGVDNIIGGPLEGIAADLLNLTGDVLDALAGNPEYASDALETVKFMSSEGALAFTEEFPDGEPTTYCGNGANLVNGIHYYSWGSIGTTTNIADISDALFVLTDALGYYNGEQTDGLVAKCSQRWGENIRDDCWMNHLDATNMLFGLSNLLETDPKTLYKNHADRFRDMGL
;
A
#
# COMPACT_ATOMS: atom_id res chain seq x y z
N MET A 1 4.08 4.90 14.97
CA MET A 1 3.84 4.83 13.52
C MET A 1 3.26 3.48 13.16
N THR A 2 2.29 3.41 12.23
CA THR A 2 1.77 2.14 11.71
C THR A 2 1.66 2.22 10.20
N SER A 3 2.30 1.32 9.49
CA SER A 3 2.18 1.16 8.04
C SER A 3 1.07 0.14 7.74
N VAL A 4 0.09 0.55 6.94
CA VAL A 4 -1.04 -0.31 6.52
C VAL A 4 -0.97 -0.45 5.01
N ASN A 5 -0.76 -1.65 4.52
CA ASN A 5 -0.51 -1.93 3.10
C ASN A 5 0.56 -1.00 2.50
N GLY A 6 1.57 -0.65 3.31
CA GLY A 6 2.58 0.34 2.94
C GLY A 6 3.50 -0.14 1.82
N ILE A 7 3.96 0.81 1.00
CA ILE A 7 4.90 0.55 -0.10
C ILE A 7 6.33 0.74 0.43
N ASN A 8 6.70 -0.04 1.44
CA ASN A 8 7.95 0.20 2.18
C ASN A 8 9.21 -0.25 1.40
N TYR A 9 9.06 -1.23 0.50
CA TYR A 9 10.12 -1.70 -0.40
C TYR A 9 9.74 -1.56 -1.88
N GLY A 10 8.79 -0.68 -2.19
CA GLY A 10 8.32 -0.43 -3.54
C GLY A 10 7.14 -1.30 -3.96
N SER A 11 6.60 -0.96 -5.12
CA SER A 11 5.50 -1.62 -5.79
C SER A 11 5.98 -2.15 -7.14
N GLY A 12 5.82 -3.45 -7.38
CA GLY A 12 6.13 -4.04 -8.68
C GLY A 12 5.31 -3.45 -9.83
N PHE A 13 4.12 -2.93 -9.55
CA PHE A 13 3.33 -2.20 -10.55
C PHE A 13 3.94 -0.82 -10.85
N ALA A 14 4.48 -0.12 -9.83
CA ALA A 14 5.20 1.13 -10.06
C ALA A 14 6.48 0.92 -10.86
N ASP A 15 7.23 -0.16 -10.59
CA ASP A 15 8.41 -0.54 -11.39
C ASP A 15 8.02 -0.78 -12.85
N TRP A 16 6.94 -1.53 -13.10
CA TRP A 16 6.41 -1.72 -14.45
C TRP A 16 6.04 -0.38 -15.10
N GLY A 17 5.42 0.54 -14.35
CA GLY A 17 5.06 1.88 -14.82
C GLY A 17 6.28 2.72 -15.21
N VAL A 18 7.34 2.69 -14.40
CA VAL A 18 8.61 3.36 -14.70
C VAL A 18 9.19 2.82 -16.01
N ASP A 19 9.23 1.50 -16.18
CA ASP A 19 9.85 0.85 -17.33
C ASP A 19 9.06 1.00 -18.63
N ASN A 20 7.73 1.06 -18.57
CA ASN A 20 6.87 0.93 -19.74
C ASN A 20 6.09 2.20 -20.11
N ILE A 21 5.89 3.11 -19.15
CA ILE A 21 5.08 4.32 -19.34
C ILE A 21 5.95 5.56 -19.37
N ILE A 22 6.83 5.74 -18.36
CA ILE A 22 7.63 6.96 -18.22
C ILE A 22 8.67 7.06 -19.34
N GLY A 23 8.72 8.22 -20.02
CA GLY A 23 9.55 8.44 -21.21
C GLY A 23 9.01 7.82 -22.50
N GLY A 24 7.85 7.15 -22.42
CA GLY A 24 7.21 6.49 -23.56
C GLY A 24 6.13 7.35 -24.25
N PRO A 25 5.62 6.90 -25.41
CA PRO A 25 4.61 7.64 -26.16
C PRO A 25 3.25 7.76 -25.47
N LEU A 26 2.99 6.94 -24.45
CA LEU A 26 1.73 6.93 -23.69
C LEU A 26 1.82 7.70 -22.37
N GLU A 27 2.99 8.26 -22.04
CA GLU A 27 3.23 8.95 -20.76
C GLU A 27 2.18 10.03 -20.47
N GLY A 28 1.92 10.93 -21.42
CA GLY A 28 0.95 12.02 -21.22
C GLY A 28 -0.45 11.52 -20.95
N ILE A 29 -0.92 10.50 -21.68
CA ILE A 29 -2.27 9.93 -21.50
C ILE A 29 -2.35 9.22 -20.13
N ALA A 30 -1.31 8.48 -19.77
CA ALA A 30 -1.28 7.77 -18.48
C ALA A 30 -1.20 8.77 -17.31
N ALA A 31 -0.40 9.81 -17.43
CA ALA A 31 -0.32 10.87 -16.43
C ALA A 31 -1.67 11.57 -16.22
N ASP A 32 -2.36 11.94 -17.30
CA ASP A 32 -3.67 12.59 -17.21
C ASP A 32 -4.71 11.69 -16.53
N LEU A 33 -4.72 10.38 -16.86
CA LEU A 33 -5.64 9.42 -16.25
C LEU A 33 -5.33 9.19 -14.76
N LEU A 34 -4.06 9.06 -14.41
CA LEU A 34 -3.65 8.86 -13.01
C LEU A 34 -3.89 10.13 -12.18
N ASN A 35 -3.61 11.31 -12.72
CA ASN A 35 -3.91 12.58 -12.05
C ASN A 35 -5.41 12.73 -11.80
N LEU A 36 -6.25 12.44 -12.81
CA LEU A 36 -7.71 12.47 -12.64
C LEU A 36 -8.18 11.50 -11.56
N THR A 37 -7.57 10.31 -11.48
CA THR A 37 -7.88 9.33 -10.43
C THR A 37 -7.45 9.84 -9.06
N GLY A 38 -6.26 10.44 -8.95
CA GLY A 38 -5.75 11.08 -7.74
C GLY A 38 -6.67 12.21 -7.28
N ASP A 39 -7.06 13.11 -8.16
CA ASP A 39 -7.96 14.23 -7.86
C ASP A 39 -9.32 13.75 -7.33
N VAL A 40 -9.87 12.65 -7.87
CA VAL A 40 -11.11 12.04 -7.37
C VAL A 40 -10.92 11.47 -5.96
N LEU A 41 -9.81 10.77 -5.71
CA LEU A 41 -9.49 10.21 -4.39
C LEU A 41 -9.26 11.31 -3.35
N ASP A 42 -8.57 12.38 -3.72
CA ASP A 42 -8.32 13.53 -2.86
C ASP A 42 -9.62 14.27 -2.51
N ALA A 43 -10.52 14.42 -3.49
CA ALA A 43 -11.84 14.98 -3.25
C ALA A 43 -12.68 14.11 -2.29
N LEU A 44 -12.64 12.78 -2.46
CA LEU A 44 -13.33 11.84 -1.56
C LEU A 44 -12.71 11.83 -0.14
N ALA A 45 -11.40 12.04 -0.04
CA ALA A 45 -10.67 12.15 1.23
C ALA A 45 -10.88 13.52 1.92
N GLY A 46 -11.53 14.48 1.24
CA GLY A 46 -11.76 15.83 1.78
C GLY A 46 -10.60 16.80 1.58
N ASN A 47 -9.65 16.49 0.70
CA ASN A 47 -8.46 17.30 0.42
C ASN A 47 -8.35 17.73 -1.05
N PRO A 48 -9.35 18.40 -1.66
CA PRO A 48 -9.37 18.70 -3.08
C PRO A 48 -8.36 19.78 -3.53
N GLU A 49 -7.58 20.33 -2.60
CA GLU A 49 -6.66 21.45 -2.89
C GLU A 49 -5.23 20.99 -3.25
N TYR A 50 -4.92 19.71 -3.13
CA TYR A 50 -3.60 19.18 -3.44
C TYR A 50 -3.54 18.72 -4.90
N ALA A 51 -2.59 19.31 -5.65
CA ALA A 51 -2.32 18.85 -7.02
C ALA A 51 -1.56 17.53 -6.99
N SER A 52 -2.10 16.51 -7.66
CA SER A 52 -1.44 15.22 -7.83
C SER A 52 -0.38 15.29 -8.93
N ASP A 53 0.84 14.78 -8.65
CA ASP A 53 1.85 14.50 -9.67
C ASP A 53 2.00 12.98 -9.80
N ALA A 54 1.25 12.41 -10.72
CA ALA A 54 1.18 10.98 -10.88
C ALA A 54 2.51 10.35 -11.30
N LEU A 55 3.30 11.02 -12.13
CA LEU A 55 4.57 10.48 -12.60
C LEU A 55 5.61 10.45 -11.48
N GLU A 56 5.70 11.51 -10.70
CA GLU A 56 6.58 11.54 -9.53
C GLU A 56 6.10 10.57 -8.45
N THR A 57 4.78 10.40 -8.29
CA THR A 57 4.21 9.40 -7.38
C THR A 57 4.61 7.98 -7.81
N VAL A 58 4.50 7.62 -9.09
CA VAL A 58 4.92 6.30 -9.60
C VAL A 58 6.41 6.07 -9.37
N LYS A 59 7.27 7.06 -9.64
CA LYS A 59 8.71 6.98 -9.37
C LYS A 59 9.00 6.78 -7.89
N PHE A 60 8.36 7.55 -7.02
CA PHE A 60 8.50 7.43 -5.58
C PHE A 60 8.07 6.05 -5.05
N MET A 61 7.00 5.50 -5.62
CA MET A 61 6.46 4.19 -5.26
C MET A 61 7.23 3.01 -5.89
N SER A 62 8.15 3.25 -6.82
CA SER A 62 9.00 2.20 -7.39
C SER A 62 9.96 1.62 -6.33
N SER A 63 10.55 0.47 -6.62
CA SER A 63 11.55 -0.14 -5.73
C SER A 63 12.75 0.80 -5.50
N GLU A 64 13.19 1.54 -6.52
CA GLU A 64 14.27 2.53 -6.40
C GLU A 64 13.86 3.71 -5.51
N GLY A 65 12.67 4.27 -5.70
CA GLY A 65 12.18 5.41 -4.91
C GLY A 65 11.93 5.03 -3.45
N ALA A 66 11.32 3.87 -3.19
CA ALA A 66 11.10 3.36 -1.86
C ALA A 66 12.41 3.08 -1.10
N LEU A 67 13.41 2.51 -1.80
CA LEU A 67 14.73 2.27 -1.21
C LEU A 67 15.42 3.58 -0.83
N ALA A 68 15.40 4.59 -1.71
CA ALA A 68 15.97 5.90 -1.42
C ALA A 68 15.30 6.56 -0.20
N PHE A 69 13.97 6.43 -0.06
CA PHE A 69 13.25 6.91 1.10
C PHE A 69 13.64 6.14 2.38
N THR A 70 13.78 4.82 2.30
CA THR A 70 14.16 3.97 3.42
C THR A 70 15.60 4.26 3.90
N GLU A 71 16.53 4.55 2.97
CA GLU A 71 17.90 4.96 3.32
C GLU A 71 17.94 6.27 4.11
N GLU A 72 17.01 7.20 3.83
CA GLU A 72 16.89 8.46 4.56
C GLU A 72 16.18 8.29 5.90
N PHE A 73 15.18 7.39 5.98
CA PHE A 73 14.32 7.15 7.15
C PHE A 73 14.30 5.67 7.56
N PRO A 74 15.41 5.11 8.07
CA PRO A 74 15.54 3.67 8.30
C PRO A 74 14.87 3.16 9.59
N ASP A 75 14.31 4.04 10.42
CA ASP A 75 13.71 3.67 11.70
C ASP A 75 12.56 2.69 11.49
N GLY A 76 12.67 1.49 12.03
CA GLY A 76 11.69 0.42 11.88
C GLY A 76 11.90 -0.48 10.64
N GLU A 77 12.93 -0.25 9.83
CA GLU A 77 13.23 -1.10 8.69
C GLU A 77 13.45 -2.57 9.10
N PRO A 78 12.81 -3.54 8.42
CA PRO A 78 13.09 -4.96 8.58
C PRO A 78 14.54 -5.31 8.26
N THR A 79 15.15 -6.18 9.07
CA THR A 79 16.53 -6.63 8.87
C THR A 79 16.71 -7.54 7.65
N THR A 80 15.62 -8.08 7.13
CA THR A 80 15.55 -8.86 5.89
C THR A 80 14.21 -8.58 5.21
N TYR A 81 14.14 -8.71 3.90
CA TYR A 81 12.97 -8.36 3.09
C TYR A 81 11.63 -8.89 3.63
N CYS A 82 11.53 -10.14 4.07
CA CYS A 82 10.31 -10.69 4.67
C CYS A 82 10.38 -10.75 6.20
N GLY A 83 11.30 -10.04 6.83
CA GLY A 83 11.50 -10.05 8.29
C GLY A 83 10.60 -9.06 9.03
N ASN A 84 10.92 -8.88 10.31
CA ASN A 84 10.41 -7.79 11.13
C ASN A 84 11.52 -6.76 11.34
N GLY A 85 11.12 -5.50 11.44
CA GLY A 85 11.97 -4.43 11.93
C GLY A 85 11.85 -4.23 13.44
N ALA A 86 12.57 -3.25 13.96
CA ALA A 86 12.50 -2.89 15.37
C ALA A 86 11.13 -2.29 15.71
N ASN A 87 10.51 -2.82 16.76
CA ASN A 87 9.21 -2.32 17.26
C ASN A 87 9.33 -0.92 17.90
N LEU A 88 10.45 -0.61 18.53
CA LEU A 88 10.68 0.65 19.23
C LEU A 88 12.05 1.22 18.86
N VAL A 89 12.03 2.40 18.22
CA VAL A 89 13.24 3.16 17.88
C VAL A 89 13.03 4.62 18.27
N ASN A 90 13.98 5.20 18.99
CA ASN A 90 13.96 6.60 19.44
C ASN A 90 12.66 7.04 20.15
N GLY A 91 12.01 6.11 20.88
CA GLY A 91 10.76 6.37 21.60
C GLY A 91 9.50 6.29 20.72
N ILE A 92 9.62 5.92 19.45
CA ILE A 92 8.51 5.73 18.51
C ILE A 92 8.28 4.24 18.30
N HIS A 93 7.04 3.78 18.47
CA HIS A 93 6.65 2.41 18.13
C HIS A 93 6.31 2.29 16.64
N TYR A 94 6.87 1.26 16.00
CA TYR A 94 6.71 0.95 14.58
C TYR A 94 5.99 -0.38 14.40
N TYR A 95 4.88 -0.34 13.69
CA TYR A 95 4.06 -1.52 13.36
C TYR A 95 3.69 -1.53 11.89
N SER A 96 3.40 -2.72 11.37
CA SER A 96 2.73 -2.87 10.08
C SER A 96 1.68 -3.97 10.11
N TRP A 97 0.72 -3.87 9.22
CA TRP A 97 -0.12 -4.98 8.79
C TRP A 97 -0.47 -4.81 7.31
N GLY A 98 -0.76 -5.94 6.65
CA GLY A 98 -0.91 -5.97 5.23
C GLY A 98 -1.89 -7.02 4.73
N SER A 99 -2.10 -7.04 3.42
CA SER A 99 -3.07 -7.88 2.75
C SER A 99 -2.52 -8.53 1.48
N ILE A 100 -3.24 -9.56 1.00
CA ILE A 100 -2.82 -10.41 -0.13
C ILE A 100 -3.98 -10.75 -1.07
N GLY A 101 -5.04 -9.98 -1.13
CA GLY A 101 -6.20 -10.25 -1.97
C GLY A 101 -6.29 -9.30 -3.16
N THR A 102 -6.54 -9.81 -4.36
CA THR A 102 -6.84 -8.99 -5.55
C THR A 102 -8.31 -9.09 -5.96
N THR A 103 -9.00 -10.13 -5.49
CA THR A 103 -10.43 -10.34 -5.71
C THR A 103 -11.08 -10.66 -4.38
N THR A 104 -11.86 -9.75 -3.86
CA THR A 104 -12.34 -9.79 -2.48
C THR A 104 -13.86 -9.79 -2.37
N ASN A 105 -14.55 -9.02 -3.23
CA ASN A 105 -16.00 -8.92 -3.20
C ASN A 105 -16.57 -8.67 -4.62
N ILE A 106 -17.51 -9.50 -5.05
CA ILE A 106 -18.11 -9.42 -6.40
C ILE A 106 -18.76 -8.05 -6.71
N ALA A 107 -19.11 -7.28 -5.70
CA ALA A 107 -19.66 -5.93 -5.85
C ALA A 107 -18.56 -4.84 -5.85
N ASP A 108 -17.31 -5.21 -5.58
CA ASP A 108 -16.19 -4.28 -5.58
C ASP A 108 -15.61 -4.11 -6.97
N ILE A 109 -15.87 -2.95 -7.57
CA ILE A 109 -15.37 -2.61 -8.90
C ILE A 109 -13.85 -2.43 -8.94
N SER A 110 -13.21 -2.16 -7.79
CA SER A 110 -11.76 -2.00 -7.71
C SER A 110 -11.02 -3.33 -7.85
N ASP A 111 -11.65 -4.47 -7.57
CA ASP A 111 -11.04 -5.79 -7.76
C ASP A 111 -10.53 -5.99 -9.19
N ALA A 112 -11.27 -5.52 -10.20
CA ALA A 112 -10.83 -5.61 -11.60
C ALA A 112 -9.54 -4.82 -11.86
N LEU A 113 -9.39 -3.65 -11.22
CA LEU A 113 -8.16 -2.85 -11.29
C LEU A 113 -7.01 -3.59 -10.61
N PHE A 114 -7.22 -4.13 -9.42
CA PHE A 114 -6.16 -4.82 -8.67
C PHE A 114 -5.72 -6.15 -9.30
N VAL A 115 -6.62 -6.88 -9.96
CA VAL A 115 -6.24 -8.01 -10.81
C VAL A 115 -5.35 -7.57 -11.98
N LEU A 116 -5.65 -6.43 -12.61
CA LEU A 116 -4.84 -5.92 -13.72
C LEU A 116 -3.46 -5.44 -13.24
N THR A 117 -3.40 -4.67 -12.15
CA THR A 117 -2.14 -4.16 -11.62
C THR A 117 -1.24 -5.28 -11.08
N ASP A 118 -1.83 -6.33 -10.48
CA ASP A 118 -1.12 -7.54 -10.09
C ASP A 118 -0.54 -8.29 -11.30
N ALA A 119 -1.31 -8.42 -12.38
CA ALA A 119 -0.86 -9.10 -13.60
C ALA A 119 0.23 -8.33 -14.36
N LEU A 120 0.28 -7.01 -14.27
CA LEU A 120 1.28 -6.16 -14.91
C LEU A 120 2.55 -5.97 -14.07
N GLY A 121 2.42 -6.02 -12.75
CA GLY A 121 3.50 -5.73 -11.82
C GLY A 121 4.59 -6.82 -11.78
N TYR A 122 5.78 -6.41 -11.35
CA TYR A 122 6.96 -7.30 -11.23
C TYR A 122 7.07 -7.89 -9.81
N TYR A 123 6.19 -8.83 -9.46
CA TYR A 123 6.12 -9.40 -8.11
C TYR A 123 6.84 -10.75 -7.93
N ASN A 124 7.42 -11.31 -8.99
CA ASN A 124 8.20 -12.56 -8.95
C ASN A 124 7.44 -13.75 -8.32
N GLY A 125 6.11 -13.79 -8.44
CA GLY A 125 5.25 -14.83 -7.88
C GLY A 125 4.94 -14.66 -6.39
N GLU A 126 5.29 -13.54 -5.78
CA GLU A 126 4.87 -13.20 -4.44
C GLU A 126 3.39 -12.81 -4.41
N GLN A 127 2.69 -13.12 -3.32
CA GLN A 127 1.31 -12.67 -3.11
C GLN A 127 1.27 -11.15 -2.94
N THR A 128 0.21 -10.51 -3.45
CA THR A 128 0.02 -9.06 -3.41
C THR A 128 -1.40 -8.68 -2.99
N ASP A 129 -1.60 -7.43 -2.64
CA ASP A 129 -2.92 -6.81 -2.49
C ASP A 129 -3.42 -6.13 -3.79
N GLY A 130 -2.73 -6.44 -4.91
CA GLY A 130 -2.95 -5.88 -6.22
C GLY A 130 -1.97 -4.76 -6.59
N LEU A 131 -1.37 -4.07 -5.61
CA LEU A 131 -0.37 -3.02 -5.83
C LEU A 131 0.96 -3.29 -5.17
N VAL A 132 0.97 -3.95 -4.01
CA VAL A 132 2.16 -4.10 -3.17
C VAL A 132 2.35 -5.55 -2.81
N ALA A 133 3.57 -6.06 -2.97
CA ALA A 133 3.93 -7.41 -2.55
C ALA A 133 3.85 -7.54 -1.02
N LYS A 134 3.44 -8.70 -0.55
CA LYS A 134 3.26 -9.04 0.86
C LYS A 134 4.44 -8.62 1.74
N CYS A 135 5.66 -8.92 1.33
CA CYS A 135 6.85 -8.58 2.11
C CYS A 135 7.21 -7.09 2.02
N SER A 136 6.86 -6.41 0.91
CA SER A 136 7.05 -4.97 0.76
C SER A 136 6.18 -4.16 1.72
N GLN A 137 5.08 -4.73 2.21
CA GLN A 137 4.17 -4.06 3.17
C GLN A 137 4.71 -4.04 4.61
N ARG A 138 5.78 -4.79 4.91
CA ARG A 138 6.30 -4.93 6.28
C ARG A 138 7.14 -3.74 6.70
N TRP A 139 6.92 -3.30 7.96
CA TRP A 139 7.69 -2.27 8.63
C TRP A 139 7.57 -2.41 10.15
N GLY A 140 8.63 -2.21 10.90
CA GLY A 140 8.61 -2.45 12.34
C GLY A 140 8.18 -3.88 12.69
N GLU A 141 7.37 -4.02 13.73
CA GLU A 141 6.74 -5.29 14.07
C GLU A 141 5.55 -5.54 13.14
N ASN A 142 5.62 -6.60 12.34
CA ASN A 142 4.50 -7.01 11.51
C ASN A 142 3.45 -7.74 12.34
N ILE A 143 2.26 -7.15 12.46
CA ILE A 143 1.14 -7.69 13.23
C ILE A 143 0.45 -8.82 12.48
N ARG A 144 0.22 -8.60 11.17
CA ARG A 144 -0.44 -9.52 10.26
C ARG A 144 -0.18 -9.10 8.81
N ASP A 145 0.00 -10.03 7.90
CA ASP A 145 0.28 -9.77 6.48
C ASP A 145 -0.44 -10.72 5.51
N ASP A 146 -1.51 -11.34 5.98
CA ASP A 146 -2.28 -12.33 5.23
C ASP A 146 -3.78 -12.01 5.18
N CYS A 147 -4.17 -10.75 5.41
CA CYS A 147 -5.55 -10.33 5.27
C CYS A 147 -6.00 -10.50 3.81
N TRP A 148 -7.11 -11.17 3.59
CA TRP A 148 -7.68 -11.32 2.24
C TRP A 148 -8.46 -10.08 1.85
N MET A 149 -7.73 -9.01 1.58
CA MET A 149 -8.22 -7.67 1.21
C MET A 149 -7.39 -7.16 0.04
N ASN A 150 -7.98 -6.35 -0.84
CA ASN A 150 -7.23 -5.58 -1.81
C ASN A 150 -6.65 -4.31 -1.16
N HIS A 151 -5.86 -3.56 -1.91
CA HIS A 151 -5.15 -2.39 -1.39
C HIS A 151 -6.09 -1.32 -0.81
N LEU A 152 -7.27 -1.10 -1.38
CA LEU A 152 -8.26 -0.13 -0.90
C LEU A 152 -9.13 -0.67 0.23
N ASP A 153 -9.40 -1.99 0.28
CA ASP A 153 -10.16 -2.61 1.36
C ASP A 153 -9.52 -2.35 2.71
N ALA A 154 -8.20 -2.47 2.78
CA ALA A 154 -7.44 -2.30 4.02
C ALA A 154 -7.63 -0.92 4.66
N THR A 155 -7.92 0.10 3.87
CA THR A 155 -8.23 1.46 4.32
C THR A 155 -9.74 1.71 4.47
N ASN A 156 -10.57 0.67 4.30
CA ASN A 156 -12.03 0.74 4.34
C ASN A 156 -12.63 1.77 3.35
N MET A 157 -11.98 1.97 2.21
CA MET A 157 -12.49 2.79 1.11
C MET A 157 -13.65 2.09 0.37
N LEU A 158 -14.22 2.72 -0.65
CA LEU A 158 -15.30 2.21 -1.50
C LEU A 158 -16.49 1.67 -0.68
N PHE A 159 -16.97 2.49 0.27
CA PHE A 159 -18.14 2.20 1.11
C PHE A 159 -17.99 0.98 2.05
N GLY A 160 -16.75 0.53 2.29
CA GLY A 160 -16.47 -0.62 3.13
C GLY A 160 -16.81 -1.96 2.47
N LEU A 161 -16.81 -1.99 1.14
CA LEU A 161 -16.88 -3.25 0.39
C LEU A 161 -15.55 -3.98 0.60
N SER A 162 -15.59 -5.10 1.27
CA SER A 162 -14.43 -5.94 1.53
C SER A 162 -14.87 -7.41 1.57
N ASN A 163 -13.93 -8.32 1.72
CA ASN A 163 -14.24 -9.74 1.81
C ASN A 163 -15.09 -10.05 3.05
N LEU A 164 -16.30 -10.55 2.86
CA LEU A 164 -17.25 -10.88 3.93
C LEU A 164 -16.78 -12.00 4.86
N LEU A 165 -15.80 -12.79 4.46
CA LEU A 165 -15.22 -13.89 5.25
C LEU A 165 -13.94 -13.51 5.96
N GLU A 166 -13.42 -12.29 5.71
CA GLU A 166 -12.25 -11.75 6.36
C GLU A 166 -12.66 -10.84 7.54
N THR A 167 -11.71 -10.56 8.42
CA THR A 167 -11.89 -9.58 9.50
C THR A 167 -12.14 -8.19 8.91
N ASP A 168 -13.23 -7.55 9.29
CA ASP A 168 -13.54 -6.17 8.88
C ASP A 168 -12.36 -5.24 9.20
N PRO A 169 -11.87 -4.44 8.23
CA PRO A 169 -10.72 -3.53 8.43
C PRO A 169 -10.89 -2.62 9.64
N LYS A 170 -12.10 -2.11 9.91
CA LYS A 170 -12.37 -1.29 11.11
C LYS A 170 -12.10 -2.05 12.41
N THR A 171 -12.30 -3.37 12.43
CA THR A 171 -11.97 -4.20 13.58
C THR A 171 -10.45 -4.31 13.76
N LEU A 172 -9.68 -4.40 12.67
CA LEU A 172 -8.22 -4.39 12.74
C LEU A 172 -7.70 -3.08 13.33
N TYR A 173 -8.22 -1.94 12.86
CA TYR A 173 -7.86 -0.62 13.44
C TYR A 173 -8.22 -0.50 14.92
N LYS A 174 -9.42 -0.96 15.32
CA LYS A 174 -9.84 -0.95 16.74
C LYS A 174 -8.92 -1.82 17.60
N ASN A 175 -8.62 -3.04 17.17
CA ASN A 175 -7.73 -3.93 17.90
C ASN A 175 -6.33 -3.35 18.01
N HIS A 176 -5.90 -2.59 17.01
CA HIS A 176 -4.60 -1.92 17.07
C HIS A 176 -4.60 -0.72 18.02
N ALA A 177 -5.68 0.08 18.04
CA ALA A 177 -5.86 1.12 19.04
C ALA A 177 -5.93 0.57 20.47
N ASP A 178 -6.60 -0.57 20.68
CA ASP A 178 -6.63 -1.26 21.97
C ASP A 178 -5.22 -1.72 22.38
N ARG A 179 -4.39 -2.19 21.43
CA ARG A 179 -2.96 -2.52 21.71
C ARG A 179 -2.21 -1.31 22.27
N PHE A 180 -2.36 -0.13 21.68
CA PHE A 180 -1.70 1.09 22.19
C PHE A 180 -2.21 1.46 23.58
N ARG A 181 -3.50 1.43 23.81
CA ARG A 181 -4.09 1.67 25.12
C ARG A 181 -3.51 0.71 26.18
N ASP A 182 -3.41 -0.57 25.87
CA ASP A 182 -2.92 -1.60 26.80
C ASP A 182 -1.41 -1.44 27.09
N MET A 183 -0.68 -0.76 26.23
CA MET A 183 0.71 -0.34 26.41
C MET A 183 0.84 0.98 27.18
N GLY A 184 -0.25 1.67 27.47
CA GLY A 184 -0.25 2.98 28.15
C GLY A 184 0.11 4.16 27.22
N LEU A 185 -0.13 4.01 25.90
CA LEU A 185 0.13 5.02 24.87
C LEU A 185 -1.15 5.75 24.48
#